data_56f8f6acaf9aca1a1f7bc8c25c3a56f1
#
_entry.id   56f8f6acaf9aca1a1f7bc8c25c3a56f1
#
_cell.length_a   1.000
_cell.length_b   1.000
_cell.length_c   1.000
_cell.angle_alpha   90.00
_cell.angle_beta   90.00
_cell.angle_gamma   90.00
#
_symmetry.space_group_name_H-M   'P 1'
#
loop_
_entity.id
_entity.type
_entity.pdbx_description
1 polymer ?
#
loop_
_entity_poly.entity_id
_entity_poly.type
_entity_poly.pdbx_seq_one_letter_code
_entity_poly.pdbx_strand_id
1 'polypeptide(L)'
;MNVQVRDLSAVDRNSFVSQASYWIPELLNVSAWLEHAPFGFWLVGALRPRTIVELGVHTGFSYSVFCQAVQRLHLSTRCFAVDTWRGDQHAGYYGDDVYNAVRVHNRRYDSFSRLIRADFADALGEFANGSIDLLHIDGCHSYEAVRRDFESWLPKLSDRGVVLFHDTAEYANGFGVHRLWEELRLRYPSFEFTHGHGLGVLGVAQKLPLALEDLFHASASHVSAQMIRIAYEQLGRCISGLQALPDQQREMDTLRQQVRRLETEVAGYRASTSWRMTAPLRALARLMGSASAVAGELREKLSAAAAPVAPAARPIYRTDR
;
A
#
# COMPACT_ATOMS: atom_id res chain seq x y z
N MET A 1 -5.87 -38.10 -20.48
CA MET A 1 -6.50 -37.27 -19.43
C MET A 1 -6.85 -35.94 -20.05
N ASN A 2 -8.13 -35.71 -20.35
CA ASN A 2 -8.58 -34.39 -20.87
C ASN A 2 -8.69 -33.42 -19.71
N VAL A 3 -7.75 -32.53 -19.62
CA VAL A 3 -7.89 -31.32 -18.77
C VAL A 3 -8.92 -30.44 -19.48
N GLN A 4 -10.15 -30.39 -18.97
CA GLN A 4 -11.12 -29.39 -19.38
C GLN A 4 -10.57 -28.04 -18.90
N VAL A 5 -10.05 -27.26 -19.84
CA VAL A 5 -9.81 -25.84 -19.62
C VAL A 5 -11.17 -25.18 -19.35
N ARG A 6 -11.52 -24.91 -18.09
CA ARG A 6 -12.68 -24.10 -17.77
C ARG A 6 -12.48 -22.73 -18.41
N ASP A 7 -13.43 -22.34 -19.22
CA ASP A 7 -13.45 -21.04 -19.88
C ASP A 7 -13.53 -19.94 -18.82
N LEU A 8 -12.40 -19.27 -18.56
CA LEU A 8 -12.28 -18.18 -17.60
C LEU A 8 -13.06 -16.92 -18.02
N SER A 9 -13.65 -16.90 -19.22
CA SER A 9 -14.52 -15.80 -19.67
C SER A 9 -15.85 -15.72 -18.88
N ALA A 10 -16.21 -16.78 -18.15
CA ALA A 10 -17.41 -16.88 -17.32
C ALA A 10 -17.14 -16.79 -15.81
N VAL A 11 -15.89 -16.53 -15.38
CA VAL A 11 -15.60 -16.23 -13.99
C VAL A 11 -16.30 -14.92 -13.66
N ASP A 12 -17.31 -15.00 -12.82
CA ASP A 12 -18.03 -13.83 -12.32
C ASP A 12 -16.99 -12.84 -11.76
N ARG A 13 -16.82 -11.69 -12.41
CA ARG A 13 -15.77 -10.69 -12.08
C ARG A 13 -15.87 -10.19 -10.62
N ASN A 14 -16.95 -10.56 -9.96
CA ASN A 14 -17.22 -10.27 -8.55
C ASN A 14 -16.64 -11.32 -7.58
N SER A 15 -16.09 -12.46 -8.04
CA SER A 15 -15.60 -13.51 -7.14
C SER A 15 -14.37 -13.10 -6.32
N PHE A 16 -13.54 -12.17 -6.82
CA PHE A 16 -12.32 -11.70 -6.17
C PHE A 16 -12.48 -10.43 -5.36
N VAL A 17 -13.65 -9.79 -5.38
CA VAL A 17 -13.99 -8.59 -4.62
C VAL A 17 -15.37 -8.81 -3.99
N SER A 18 -15.49 -8.57 -2.70
CA SER A 18 -16.75 -8.68 -1.96
C SER A 18 -17.10 -7.33 -1.31
N GLN A 19 -18.28 -7.25 -0.69
CA GLN A 19 -18.65 -6.07 0.09
C GLN A 19 -17.59 -5.77 1.19
N ALA A 20 -16.93 -6.78 1.73
CA ALA A 20 -15.88 -6.61 2.74
C ALA A 20 -14.66 -5.86 2.19
N SER A 21 -14.32 -6.01 0.91
CA SER A 21 -13.19 -5.32 0.28
C SER A 21 -13.34 -3.78 0.27
N TYR A 22 -14.54 -3.25 0.49
CA TYR A 22 -14.82 -1.81 0.56
C TYR A 22 -14.90 -1.27 1.99
N TRP A 23 -14.60 -2.09 3.00
CA TRP A 23 -14.62 -1.61 4.37
C TRP A 23 -13.41 -0.75 4.67
N ILE A 24 -13.66 0.28 5.48
CA ILE A 24 -12.61 1.15 6.00
C ILE A 24 -12.11 0.55 7.31
N PRO A 25 -10.78 0.38 7.50
CA PRO A 25 -10.21 -0.03 8.77
C PRO A 25 -10.58 0.94 9.90
N GLU A 26 -10.94 0.41 11.06
CA GLU A 26 -11.23 1.22 12.25
C GLU A 26 -9.95 1.79 12.90
N LEU A 27 -8.81 1.13 12.68
CA LEU A 27 -7.50 1.62 13.06
C LEU A 27 -6.81 2.16 11.79
N LEU A 28 -6.57 3.47 11.71
CA LEU A 28 -5.90 4.14 10.61
C LEU A 28 -4.58 4.77 11.10
N ASN A 29 -3.69 3.95 11.61
CA ASN A 29 -2.32 4.35 11.96
C ASN A 29 -1.36 4.13 10.77
N VAL A 30 -0.15 4.68 10.84
CA VAL A 30 0.88 4.46 9.81
C VAL A 30 1.28 3.00 9.79
N SER A 31 1.21 2.38 8.63
CA SER A 31 1.58 0.98 8.41
C SER A 31 1.91 0.74 6.94
N ALA A 32 2.91 -0.07 6.67
CA ALA A 32 3.21 -0.56 5.32
C ALA A 32 2.09 -1.45 4.77
N TRP A 33 1.25 -1.99 5.65
CA TRP A 33 0.15 -2.90 5.31
C TRP A 33 -1.17 -2.20 4.91
N LEU A 34 -1.22 -0.84 4.95
CA LEU A 34 -2.44 -0.06 4.68
C LEU A 34 -3.15 -0.47 3.38
N GLU A 35 -2.39 -0.63 2.31
CA GLU A 35 -2.95 -0.92 0.99
C GLU A 35 -3.43 -2.37 0.83
N HIS A 36 -3.08 -3.26 1.76
CA HIS A 36 -3.54 -4.66 1.78
C HIS A 36 -4.83 -4.87 2.59
N ALA A 37 -5.31 -3.88 3.33
CA ALA A 37 -6.51 -4.00 4.15
C ALA A 37 -7.75 -4.48 3.37
N PRO A 38 -8.07 -3.97 2.15
CA PRO A 38 -9.19 -4.45 1.35
C PRO A 38 -9.11 -5.95 1.05
N PHE A 39 -7.91 -6.47 0.76
CA PHE A 39 -7.68 -7.89 0.54
C PHE A 39 -7.79 -8.68 1.84
N GLY A 40 -7.23 -8.17 2.94
CA GLY A 40 -7.35 -8.82 4.26
C GLY A 40 -8.80 -9.03 4.68
N PHE A 41 -9.68 -8.05 4.48
CA PHE A 41 -11.10 -8.17 4.72
C PHE A 41 -11.76 -9.25 3.83
N TRP A 42 -11.44 -9.26 2.54
CA TRP A 42 -11.95 -10.29 1.61
C TRP A 42 -11.47 -11.67 2.00
N LEU A 43 -10.18 -11.82 2.32
CA LEU A 43 -9.57 -13.11 2.65
C LEU A 43 -10.23 -13.76 3.86
N VAL A 44 -10.45 -12.99 4.93
CA VAL A 44 -11.13 -13.51 6.13
C VAL A 44 -12.55 -13.98 5.79
N GLY A 45 -13.26 -13.24 4.94
CA GLY A 45 -14.59 -13.61 4.44
C GLY A 45 -14.60 -14.88 3.57
N ALA A 46 -13.62 -15.01 2.66
CA ALA A 46 -13.46 -16.13 1.74
C ALA A 46 -12.99 -17.40 2.46
N LEU A 47 -12.00 -17.29 3.35
CA LEU A 47 -11.44 -18.42 4.08
C LEU A 47 -12.33 -18.86 5.25
N ARG A 48 -13.00 -17.92 5.94
CA ARG A 48 -13.76 -18.15 7.20
C ARG A 48 -12.94 -18.99 8.19
N PRO A 49 -11.76 -18.50 8.62
CA PRO A 49 -10.82 -19.29 9.40
C PRO A 49 -11.36 -19.54 10.81
N ARG A 50 -11.03 -20.69 11.43
CA ARG A 50 -11.29 -20.98 12.85
C ARG A 50 -10.24 -20.33 13.73
N THR A 51 -9.01 -20.24 13.23
CA THR A 51 -7.90 -19.64 13.96
C THR A 51 -7.05 -18.79 13.00
N ILE A 52 -6.80 -17.55 13.41
CA ILE A 52 -5.86 -16.62 12.76
C ILE A 52 -4.70 -16.40 13.72
N VAL A 53 -3.48 -16.47 13.21
CA VAL A 53 -2.26 -16.11 13.96
C VAL A 53 -1.46 -15.12 13.11
N GLU A 54 -0.99 -14.04 13.75
CA GLU A 54 -0.08 -13.08 13.16
C GLU A 54 1.24 -13.08 13.94
N LEU A 55 2.36 -13.18 13.22
CA LEU A 55 3.72 -13.12 13.72
C LEU A 55 4.35 -11.80 13.28
N GLY A 56 4.65 -10.90 14.23
CA GLY A 56 5.04 -9.53 13.96
C GLY A 56 3.81 -8.62 13.82
N VAL A 57 3.55 -7.85 14.84
CA VAL A 57 2.28 -7.09 14.97
C VAL A 57 2.53 -5.60 14.93
N HIS A 58 3.69 -5.16 15.41
CA HIS A 58 4.12 -3.78 15.48
C HIS A 58 3.00 -2.88 16.07
N THR A 59 2.46 -1.96 15.26
CA THR A 59 1.38 -1.04 15.67
C THR A 59 -0.03 -1.65 15.57
N GLY A 60 -0.16 -2.90 15.13
CA GLY A 60 -1.39 -3.69 15.14
C GLY A 60 -2.35 -3.44 13.99
N PHE A 61 -1.93 -2.81 12.90
CA PHE A 61 -2.83 -2.45 11.80
C PHE A 61 -3.42 -3.70 11.12
N SER A 62 -2.57 -4.57 10.55
CA SER A 62 -2.97 -5.82 9.87
C SER A 62 -3.80 -6.73 10.76
N TYR A 63 -3.36 -6.90 12.00
CA TYR A 63 -4.09 -7.68 12.99
C TYR A 63 -5.49 -7.11 13.29
N SER A 64 -5.59 -5.78 13.39
CA SER A 64 -6.88 -5.09 13.56
C SER A 64 -7.82 -5.31 12.37
N VAL A 65 -7.29 -5.32 11.14
CA VAL A 65 -8.06 -5.63 9.93
C VAL A 65 -8.67 -7.03 10.01
N PHE A 66 -7.90 -8.04 10.42
CA PHE A 66 -8.41 -9.40 10.58
C PHE A 66 -9.45 -9.48 11.69
N CYS A 67 -9.20 -8.88 12.85
CA CYS A 67 -10.16 -8.85 13.95
C CYS A 67 -11.45 -8.13 13.58
N GLN A 68 -11.37 -6.98 12.92
CA GLN A 68 -12.55 -6.26 12.43
C GLN A 68 -13.36 -7.10 11.44
N ALA A 69 -12.68 -7.84 10.54
CA ALA A 69 -13.37 -8.75 9.62
C ALA A 69 -14.12 -9.86 10.37
N VAL A 70 -13.46 -10.50 11.33
CA VAL A 70 -14.07 -11.55 12.20
C VAL A 70 -15.31 -11.01 12.89
N GLN A 71 -15.22 -9.83 13.50
CA GLN A 71 -16.32 -9.20 14.22
C GLN A 71 -17.49 -8.85 13.28
N ARG A 72 -17.21 -8.18 12.15
CA ARG A 72 -18.27 -7.74 11.21
C ARG A 72 -18.94 -8.87 10.46
N LEU A 73 -18.21 -9.97 10.22
CA LEU A 73 -18.76 -11.18 9.60
C LEU A 73 -19.38 -12.15 10.61
N HIS A 74 -19.36 -11.80 11.90
CA HIS A 74 -19.87 -12.64 13.00
C HIS A 74 -19.31 -14.07 12.96
N LEU A 75 -17.97 -14.19 12.75
CA LEU A 75 -17.31 -15.49 12.70
C LEU A 75 -16.94 -15.98 14.09
N SER A 76 -16.98 -17.30 14.29
CA SER A 76 -16.50 -17.96 15.53
C SER A 76 -14.98 -18.22 15.44
N THR A 77 -14.21 -17.21 15.03
CA THR A 77 -12.76 -17.26 14.82
C THR A 77 -12.05 -16.84 16.09
N ARG A 78 -10.94 -17.49 16.44
CA ARG A 78 -9.98 -17.02 17.44
C ARG A 78 -8.80 -16.36 16.75
N CYS A 79 -8.41 -15.18 17.21
CA CYS A 79 -7.29 -14.40 16.69
C CYS A 79 -6.17 -14.34 17.73
N PHE A 80 -4.93 -14.51 17.29
CA PHE A 80 -3.74 -14.43 18.14
C PHE A 80 -2.70 -13.55 17.45
N ALA A 81 -2.18 -12.58 18.19
CA ALA A 81 -1.09 -11.69 17.79
C ALA A 81 0.15 -12.04 18.60
N VAL A 82 1.21 -12.46 17.94
CA VAL A 82 2.48 -12.83 18.57
C VAL A 82 3.55 -11.82 18.21
N ASP A 83 4.10 -11.14 19.20
CA ASP A 83 5.18 -10.17 19.04
C ASP A 83 5.92 -9.98 20.36
N THR A 84 7.18 -9.65 20.33
CA THR A 84 7.92 -9.20 21.52
C THR A 84 7.57 -7.78 21.90
N TRP A 85 7.07 -6.99 20.96
CA TRP A 85 6.89 -5.52 21.03
C TRP A 85 8.15 -4.79 21.49
N ARG A 86 9.31 -5.21 20.95
CA ARG A 86 10.61 -4.54 21.16
C ARG A 86 11.18 -3.94 19.90
N GLY A 87 10.63 -4.34 18.75
CA GLY A 87 11.15 -3.99 17.44
C GLY A 87 12.39 -4.78 17.05
N ASP A 88 12.94 -4.46 15.89
CA ASP A 88 14.14 -5.05 15.33
C ASP A 88 14.94 -4.05 14.48
N GLN A 89 15.96 -4.54 13.77
CA GLN A 89 16.80 -3.70 12.92
C GLN A 89 16.09 -3.12 11.69
N HIS A 90 14.95 -3.68 11.26
CA HIS A 90 14.18 -3.22 10.10
C HIS A 90 13.03 -2.30 10.52
N ALA A 91 12.26 -2.71 11.53
CA ALA A 91 11.14 -1.92 12.06
C ALA A 91 11.59 -0.77 12.98
N GLY A 92 12.87 -0.77 13.42
CA GLY A 92 13.37 0.08 14.49
C GLY A 92 13.00 -0.48 15.87
N TYR A 93 13.66 0.05 16.91
CA TYR A 93 13.39 -0.36 18.29
C TYR A 93 12.40 0.59 18.95
N TYR A 94 11.43 0.05 19.68
CA TYR A 94 10.39 0.81 20.36
C TYR A 94 10.08 0.21 21.75
N GLY A 95 9.37 0.97 22.57
CA GLY A 95 9.08 0.60 23.95
C GLY A 95 7.66 0.09 24.18
N ASP A 96 7.28 0.00 25.43
CA ASP A 96 5.97 -0.48 25.88
C ASP A 96 4.78 0.39 25.45
N ASP A 97 5.03 1.62 25.01
CA ASP A 97 4.01 2.53 24.47
C ASP A 97 3.30 1.94 23.24
N VAL A 98 4.05 1.31 22.32
CA VAL A 98 3.48 0.64 21.14
C VAL A 98 2.59 -0.53 21.58
N TYR A 99 3.10 -1.43 22.44
CA TYR A 99 2.30 -2.53 23.00
C TYR A 99 1.04 -2.04 23.69
N ASN A 100 1.14 -0.99 24.52
CA ASN A 100 0.02 -0.45 25.25
C ASN A 100 -1.04 0.15 24.31
N ALA A 101 -0.63 0.81 23.23
CA ALA A 101 -1.54 1.33 22.21
C ALA A 101 -2.30 0.19 21.51
N VAL A 102 -1.60 -0.87 21.07
CA VAL A 102 -2.22 -2.08 20.50
C VAL A 102 -3.20 -2.72 21.48
N ARG A 103 -2.80 -2.88 22.75
CA ARG A 103 -3.63 -3.47 23.79
C ARG A 103 -4.92 -2.67 24.03
N VAL A 104 -4.83 -1.33 24.04
CA VAL A 104 -6.01 -0.47 24.19
C VAL A 104 -6.96 -0.64 23.02
N HIS A 105 -6.44 -0.65 21.80
CA HIS A 105 -7.26 -0.86 20.60
C HIS A 105 -7.90 -2.26 20.60
N ASN A 106 -7.14 -3.30 20.98
CA ASN A 106 -7.56 -4.70 20.95
C ASN A 106 -8.70 -5.02 21.93
N ARG A 107 -8.91 -4.20 22.98
CA ARG A 107 -10.01 -4.42 23.97
C ARG A 107 -11.38 -4.64 23.33
N ARG A 108 -11.64 -4.04 22.18
CA ARG A 108 -12.89 -4.24 21.41
C ARG A 108 -13.08 -5.66 20.90
N TYR A 109 -11.99 -6.45 20.86
CA TYR A 109 -11.94 -7.82 20.35
C TYR A 109 -11.62 -8.86 21.44
N ASP A 110 -11.55 -8.49 22.72
CA ASP A 110 -11.12 -9.36 23.84
C ASP A 110 -11.89 -10.68 23.93
N SER A 111 -13.12 -10.74 23.40
CA SER A 111 -13.92 -11.97 23.43
C SER A 111 -13.37 -13.09 22.54
N PHE A 112 -12.53 -12.76 21.53
CA PHE A 112 -11.97 -13.74 20.59
C PHE A 112 -10.51 -13.47 20.20
N SER A 113 -9.89 -12.40 20.68
CA SER A 113 -8.53 -11.96 20.36
C SER A 113 -7.62 -12.02 21.57
N ARG A 114 -6.39 -12.52 21.40
CA ARG A 114 -5.36 -12.59 22.42
C ARG A 114 -4.02 -12.07 21.91
N LEU A 115 -3.40 -11.15 22.63
CA LEU A 115 -2.04 -10.69 22.41
C LEU A 115 -1.08 -11.59 23.22
N ILE A 116 -0.07 -12.15 22.56
CA ILE A 116 0.96 -13.02 23.14
C ILE A 116 2.29 -12.27 23.01
N ARG A 117 2.80 -11.77 24.16
CA ARG A 117 4.07 -11.04 24.18
C ARG A 117 5.22 -12.04 24.40
N ALA A 118 5.72 -12.60 23.29
CA ALA A 118 6.76 -13.63 23.29
C ALA A 118 7.52 -13.63 21.95
N ASP A 119 8.68 -14.28 21.94
CA ASP A 119 9.32 -14.67 20.69
C ASP A 119 8.48 -15.70 19.93
N PHE A 120 8.55 -15.72 18.60
CA PHE A 120 7.74 -16.64 17.78
C PHE A 120 8.01 -18.11 18.10
N ALA A 121 9.28 -18.45 18.41
CA ALA A 121 9.66 -19.81 18.78
C ALA A 121 9.05 -20.23 20.14
N ASP A 122 9.00 -19.33 21.12
CA ASP A 122 8.44 -19.59 22.44
C ASP A 122 6.91 -19.77 22.38
N ALA A 123 6.26 -19.01 21.48
CA ALA A 123 4.82 -19.09 21.30
C ALA A 123 4.34 -20.39 20.62
N LEU A 124 5.20 -21.14 19.93
CA LEU A 124 4.84 -22.38 19.24
C LEU A 124 4.09 -23.39 20.13
N GLY A 125 4.45 -23.47 21.40
CA GLY A 125 3.83 -24.39 22.38
C GLY A 125 2.36 -24.08 22.68
N GLU A 126 1.90 -22.88 22.43
CA GLU A 126 0.52 -22.45 22.62
C GLU A 126 -0.45 -23.02 21.57
N PHE A 127 0.06 -23.54 20.47
CA PHE A 127 -0.72 -23.98 19.31
C PHE A 127 -0.55 -25.47 19.04
N ALA A 128 -1.66 -26.19 18.94
CA ALA A 128 -1.64 -27.58 18.50
C ALA A 128 -1.28 -27.69 17.01
N ASN A 129 -0.67 -28.79 16.61
CA ASN A 129 -0.44 -29.06 15.19
C ASN A 129 -1.80 -29.14 14.46
N GLY A 130 -1.86 -28.60 13.24
CA GLY A 130 -3.06 -28.61 12.43
C GLY A 130 -4.19 -27.70 12.93
N SER A 131 -3.91 -26.68 13.75
CA SER A 131 -4.93 -25.83 14.37
C SER A 131 -5.13 -24.47 13.75
N ILE A 132 -4.21 -23.99 12.88
CA ILE A 132 -4.21 -22.64 12.33
C ILE A 132 -4.69 -22.67 10.88
N ASP A 133 -5.73 -21.89 10.57
CA ASP A 133 -6.28 -21.78 9.21
C ASP A 133 -5.68 -20.58 8.45
N LEU A 134 -5.28 -19.50 9.14
CA LEU A 134 -4.61 -18.35 8.55
C LEU A 134 -3.40 -17.96 9.42
N LEU A 135 -2.22 -17.97 8.81
CA LEU A 135 -0.97 -17.49 9.41
C LEU A 135 -0.47 -16.29 8.62
N HIS A 136 -0.23 -15.16 9.28
CA HIS A 136 0.43 -14.00 8.69
C HIS A 136 1.83 -13.88 9.27
N ILE A 137 2.85 -13.85 8.41
CA ILE A 137 4.26 -13.72 8.78
C ILE A 137 4.73 -12.34 8.33
N ASP A 138 5.00 -11.47 9.31
CA ASP A 138 5.43 -10.08 9.13
C ASP A 138 6.44 -9.68 10.25
N GLY A 139 7.38 -10.57 10.52
CA GLY A 139 8.40 -10.40 11.56
C GLY A 139 9.72 -9.88 11.00
N CYS A 140 10.85 -10.45 11.49
CA CYS A 140 12.17 -10.08 10.99
C CYS A 140 12.35 -10.51 9.52
N HIS A 141 12.69 -9.55 8.66
CA HIS A 141 12.61 -9.69 7.20
C HIS A 141 13.85 -10.33 6.55
N SER A 142 14.87 -10.79 7.35
CA SER A 142 16.00 -11.52 6.77
C SER A 142 15.55 -12.90 6.24
N TYR A 143 16.21 -13.40 5.19
CA TYR A 143 15.86 -14.70 4.61
C TYR A 143 15.88 -15.84 5.64
N GLU A 144 16.90 -15.88 6.49
CA GLU A 144 17.07 -16.91 7.51
C GLU A 144 15.99 -16.84 8.60
N ALA A 145 15.56 -15.64 8.96
CA ALA A 145 14.51 -15.45 9.96
C ALA A 145 13.16 -15.88 9.43
N VAL A 146 12.73 -15.33 8.29
CA VAL A 146 11.41 -15.64 7.71
C VAL A 146 11.30 -17.12 7.31
N ARG A 147 12.40 -17.73 6.84
CA ARG A 147 12.45 -19.16 6.55
C ARG A 147 12.26 -20.00 7.81
N ARG A 148 12.98 -19.69 8.88
CA ARG A 148 12.84 -20.38 10.17
C ARG A 148 11.43 -20.25 10.71
N ASP A 149 10.85 -19.06 10.65
CA ASP A 149 9.48 -18.82 11.10
C ASP A 149 8.50 -19.64 10.30
N PHE A 150 8.58 -19.63 8.98
CA PHE A 150 7.71 -20.46 8.13
C PHE A 150 7.87 -21.95 8.43
N GLU A 151 9.10 -22.47 8.44
CA GLU A 151 9.37 -23.90 8.65
C GLU A 151 8.92 -24.39 10.03
N SER A 152 9.08 -23.57 11.07
CA SER A 152 8.68 -23.91 12.44
C SER A 152 7.17 -23.84 12.66
N TRP A 153 6.47 -22.92 11.98
CA TRP A 153 5.03 -22.76 12.11
C TRP A 153 4.22 -23.61 11.10
N LEU A 154 4.85 -24.12 10.04
CA LEU A 154 4.18 -24.97 9.03
C LEU A 154 3.43 -26.17 9.63
N PRO A 155 3.96 -26.93 10.63
CA PRO A 155 3.22 -28.03 11.25
C PRO A 155 1.96 -27.59 12.02
N LYS A 156 1.85 -26.28 12.38
CA LYS A 156 0.68 -25.74 13.07
C LYS A 156 -0.49 -25.48 12.15
N LEU A 157 -0.24 -25.38 10.83
CA LEU A 157 -1.28 -25.13 9.85
C LEU A 157 -2.19 -26.33 9.66
N SER A 158 -3.48 -26.03 9.53
CA SER A 158 -4.52 -27.03 9.31
C SER A 158 -4.58 -27.52 7.88
N ASP A 159 -5.47 -28.47 7.60
CA ASP A 159 -5.80 -28.93 6.25
C ASP A 159 -6.52 -27.86 5.38
N ARG A 160 -6.73 -26.66 5.92
CA ARG A 160 -7.25 -25.45 5.27
C ARG A 160 -6.27 -24.27 5.33
N GLY A 161 -5.01 -24.52 5.73
CA GLY A 161 -4.01 -23.52 6.04
C GLY A 161 -3.64 -22.63 4.85
N VAL A 162 -3.67 -21.32 5.09
CA VAL A 162 -3.18 -20.26 4.19
C VAL A 162 -2.13 -19.47 4.94
N VAL A 163 -1.04 -19.12 4.26
CA VAL A 163 0.02 -18.26 4.79
C VAL A 163 0.07 -16.97 4.00
N LEU A 164 0.16 -15.84 4.72
CA LEU A 164 0.49 -14.54 4.16
C LEU A 164 1.95 -14.21 4.51
N PHE A 165 2.67 -13.70 3.51
CA PHE A 165 4.01 -13.13 3.67
C PHE A 165 3.95 -11.66 3.25
N HIS A 166 4.27 -10.74 4.15
CA HIS A 166 4.47 -9.34 3.80
C HIS A 166 5.88 -9.12 3.24
N ASP A 167 6.11 -7.98 2.58
CA ASP A 167 7.42 -7.56 2.02
C ASP A 167 8.00 -8.48 0.92
N THR A 168 7.15 -9.20 0.17
CA THR A 168 7.61 -10.07 -0.93
C THR A 168 8.16 -9.29 -2.12
N ALA A 169 7.89 -7.98 -2.23
CA ALA A 169 8.41 -7.08 -3.27
C ALA A 169 9.41 -6.05 -2.73
N GLU A 170 9.96 -6.26 -1.51
CA GLU A 170 11.01 -5.41 -0.95
C GLU A 170 12.38 -6.07 -1.16
N TYR A 171 13.29 -5.36 -1.85
CA TYR A 171 14.59 -5.90 -2.28
C TYR A 171 15.78 -5.20 -1.63
N ALA A 172 15.54 -4.13 -0.87
CA ALA A 172 16.57 -3.31 -0.26
C ALA A 172 16.88 -3.72 1.21
N ASN A 173 17.86 -3.11 1.83
CA ASN A 173 18.12 -3.12 3.27
C ASN A 173 18.27 -4.52 3.90
N GLY A 174 18.71 -5.52 3.14
CA GLY A 174 18.91 -6.89 3.66
C GLY A 174 17.60 -7.70 3.80
N PHE A 175 16.51 -7.22 3.23
CA PHE A 175 15.28 -7.98 3.15
C PHE A 175 15.47 -9.25 2.32
N GLY A 176 14.95 -10.36 2.79
CA GLY A 176 15.10 -11.67 2.15
C GLY A 176 13.79 -12.43 1.97
N VAL A 177 12.65 -11.79 2.32
CA VAL A 177 11.31 -12.39 2.15
C VAL A 177 11.06 -12.74 0.69
N HIS A 178 11.42 -11.85 -0.24
CA HIS A 178 11.31 -12.08 -1.69
C HIS A 178 12.04 -13.37 -2.14
N ARG A 179 13.19 -13.70 -1.55
CA ARG A 179 13.94 -14.92 -1.90
C ARG A 179 13.21 -16.17 -1.45
N LEU A 180 12.71 -16.19 -0.22
CA LEU A 180 11.91 -17.31 0.28
C LEU A 180 10.60 -17.45 -0.52
N TRP A 181 9.95 -16.33 -0.85
CA TRP A 181 8.74 -16.31 -1.65
C TRP A 181 8.94 -16.97 -3.02
N GLU A 182 10.04 -16.63 -3.72
CA GLU A 182 10.39 -17.25 -5.00
C GLU A 182 10.56 -18.77 -4.91
N GLU A 183 11.07 -19.30 -3.79
CA GLU A 183 11.19 -20.75 -3.56
C GLU A 183 9.85 -21.40 -3.28
N LEU A 184 9.00 -20.75 -2.47
CA LEU A 184 7.73 -21.33 -2.01
C LEU A 184 6.66 -21.32 -3.10
N ARG A 185 6.59 -20.26 -3.90
CA ARG A 185 5.60 -20.17 -5.00
C ARG A 185 5.78 -21.22 -6.10
N LEU A 186 6.96 -21.86 -6.18
CA LEU A 186 7.21 -23.00 -7.06
C LEU A 186 6.66 -24.34 -6.52
N ARG A 187 6.35 -24.39 -5.21
CA ARG A 187 5.95 -25.62 -4.51
C ARG A 187 4.47 -25.62 -4.13
N TYR A 188 3.90 -24.45 -3.96
CA TYR A 188 2.54 -24.26 -3.45
C TYR A 188 1.69 -23.38 -4.37
N PRO A 189 0.38 -23.62 -4.47
CA PRO A 189 -0.54 -22.66 -5.07
C PRO A 189 -0.40 -21.30 -4.41
N SER A 190 -0.27 -20.24 -5.22
CA SER A 190 0.04 -18.91 -4.70
C SER A 190 -0.49 -17.78 -5.55
N PHE A 191 -0.68 -16.63 -4.92
CA PHE A 191 -0.95 -15.35 -5.55
C PHE A 191 -0.12 -14.26 -4.89
N GLU A 192 0.30 -13.24 -5.65
CA GLU A 192 1.11 -12.16 -5.13
C GLU A 192 0.57 -10.80 -5.56
N PHE A 193 0.41 -9.92 -4.60
CA PHE A 193 0.23 -8.48 -4.81
C PHE A 193 1.59 -7.80 -4.72
N THR A 194 1.89 -6.89 -5.66
CA THR A 194 3.21 -6.23 -5.75
C THR A 194 3.21 -4.79 -5.22
N HIS A 195 2.03 -4.23 -4.91
CA HIS A 195 1.91 -2.92 -4.24
C HIS A 195 2.15 -3.06 -2.73
N GLY A 196 2.31 -1.95 -2.01
CA GLY A 196 2.46 -1.93 -0.54
C GLY A 196 3.58 -2.84 -0.03
N HIS A 197 4.77 -2.78 -0.65
CA HIS A 197 5.95 -3.65 -0.41
C HIS A 197 5.76 -5.13 -0.77
N GLY A 198 4.58 -5.51 -1.25
CA GLY A 198 4.26 -6.88 -1.64
C GLY A 198 3.55 -7.70 -0.57
N LEU A 199 2.58 -8.49 -1.00
CA LEU A 199 1.89 -9.48 -0.15
C LEU A 199 1.74 -10.80 -0.91
N GLY A 200 2.44 -11.81 -0.45
CA GLY A 200 2.34 -13.17 -0.95
C GLY A 200 1.25 -13.95 -0.21
N VAL A 201 0.40 -14.64 -0.95
CA VAL A 201 -0.66 -15.53 -0.45
C VAL A 201 -0.34 -16.95 -0.85
N LEU A 202 -0.11 -17.82 0.10
CA LEU A 202 0.33 -19.20 -0.14
C LEU A 202 -0.71 -20.19 0.39
N GLY A 203 -1.20 -21.08 -0.47
CA GLY A 203 -2.08 -22.19 -0.09
C GLY A 203 -1.28 -23.42 0.28
N VAL A 204 -1.08 -23.72 1.57
CA VAL A 204 -0.32 -24.90 1.99
C VAL A 204 -1.21 -26.12 2.23
N ALA A 205 -2.51 -25.93 2.22
CA ALA A 205 -3.52 -26.93 2.53
C ALA A 205 -4.03 -27.67 1.29
N GLN A 206 -4.65 -28.84 1.55
CA GLN A 206 -5.29 -29.67 0.52
C GLN A 206 -6.79 -29.33 0.32
N LYS A 207 -7.42 -28.63 1.30
CA LYS A 207 -8.85 -28.33 1.31
C LYS A 207 -9.08 -26.82 1.39
N LEU A 208 -8.73 -26.13 0.33
CA LEU A 208 -8.97 -24.69 0.25
C LEU A 208 -10.42 -24.38 -0.16
N PRO A 209 -11.00 -23.27 0.32
CA PRO A 209 -12.25 -22.76 -0.23
C PRO A 209 -12.13 -22.42 -1.71
N LEU A 210 -13.21 -22.64 -2.48
CA LEU A 210 -13.25 -22.41 -3.92
C LEU A 210 -12.77 -21.01 -4.32
N ALA A 211 -13.12 -19.97 -3.56
CA ALA A 211 -12.68 -18.61 -3.83
C ALA A 211 -11.16 -18.44 -3.79
N LEU A 212 -10.45 -19.21 -2.95
CA LEU A 212 -8.98 -19.20 -2.91
C LEU A 212 -8.38 -20.06 -4.00
N GLU A 213 -9.01 -21.21 -4.33
CA GLU A 213 -8.60 -22.00 -5.49
C GLU A 213 -8.71 -21.16 -6.76
N ASP A 214 -9.80 -20.41 -6.96
CA ASP A 214 -9.99 -19.51 -8.08
C ASP A 214 -8.93 -18.38 -8.10
N LEU A 215 -8.58 -17.83 -6.94
CA LEU A 215 -7.50 -16.82 -6.82
C LEU A 215 -6.16 -17.40 -7.29
N PHE A 216 -5.82 -18.60 -6.85
CA PHE A 216 -4.57 -19.26 -7.26
C PHE A 216 -4.60 -19.67 -8.73
N HIS A 217 -5.72 -20.12 -9.26
CA HIS A 217 -5.86 -20.37 -10.68
C HIS A 217 -5.73 -19.10 -11.54
N ALA A 218 -6.24 -17.97 -11.04
CA ALA A 218 -6.09 -16.69 -11.72
C ALA A 218 -4.62 -16.25 -11.86
N SER A 219 -3.71 -16.71 -10.97
CA SER A 219 -2.28 -16.41 -11.07
C SER A 219 -1.63 -17.00 -12.32
N ALA A 220 -2.17 -18.07 -12.90
CA ALA A 220 -1.68 -18.66 -14.13
C ALA A 220 -2.00 -17.81 -15.39
N SER A 221 -2.94 -16.87 -15.30
CA SER A 221 -3.27 -15.93 -16.37
C SER A 221 -2.73 -14.54 -16.04
N HIS A 222 -1.77 -14.05 -16.82
CA HIS A 222 -1.22 -12.71 -16.64
C HIS A 222 -2.31 -11.62 -16.61
N VAL A 223 -3.31 -11.72 -17.50
CA VAL A 223 -4.41 -10.74 -17.58
C VAL A 223 -5.28 -10.79 -16.32
N SER A 224 -5.70 -11.98 -15.89
CA SER A 224 -6.54 -12.15 -14.69
C SER A 224 -5.81 -11.70 -13.44
N ALA A 225 -4.57 -12.11 -13.26
CA ALA A 225 -3.74 -11.70 -12.12
C ALA A 225 -3.56 -10.18 -12.08
N GLN A 226 -3.28 -9.55 -13.23
CA GLN A 226 -3.09 -8.11 -13.31
C GLN A 226 -4.38 -7.34 -12.99
N MET A 227 -5.54 -7.82 -13.45
CA MET A 227 -6.83 -7.19 -13.11
C MET A 227 -7.11 -7.23 -11.61
N ILE A 228 -6.84 -8.36 -10.95
CA ILE A 228 -7.00 -8.50 -9.49
C ILE A 228 -6.04 -7.55 -8.76
N ARG A 229 -4.76 -7.50 -9.16
CA ARG A 229 -3.77 -6.59 -8.57
C ARG A 229 -4.20 -5.14 -8.68
N ILE A 230 -4.59 -4.68 -9.87
CA ILE A 230 -5.05 -3.30 -10.10
C ILE A 230 -6.26 -2.99 -9.23
N ALA A 231 -7.25 -3.89 -9.14
CA ALA A 231 -8.43 -3.65 -8.33
C ALA A 231 -8.05 -3.44 -6.85
N TYR A 232 -7.22 -4.31 -6.28
CA TYR A 232 -6.81 -4.18 -4.88
C TYR A 232 -5.85 -3.03 -4.62
N GLU A 233 -4.94 -2.73 -5.55
CA GLU A 233 -4.08 -1.55 -5.49
C GLU A 233 -4.92 -0.25 -5.45
N GLN A 234 -5.96 -0.12 -6.28
CA GLN A 234 -6.84 1.05 -6.26
C GLN A 234 -7.64 1.16 -4.95
N LEU A 235 -8.18 0.04 -4.46
CA LEU A 235 -8.85 0.01 -3.16
C LEU A 235 -7.90 0.36 -2.03
N GLY A 236 -6.68 -0.17 -2.06
CA GLY A 236 -5.63 0.10 -1.08
C GLY A 236 -5.22 1.58 -1.05
N ARG A 237 -5.01 2.19 -2.22
CA ARG A 237 -4.72 3.63 -2.35
C ARG A 237 -5.82 4.52 -1.73
N CYS A 238 -7.08 4.09 -1.76
CA CYS A 238 -8.13 4.80 -1.04
C CYS A 238 -7.88 4.78 0.47
N ILE A 239 -7.42 3.66 1.03
CA ILE A 239 -7.12 3.55 2.46
C ILE A 239 -5.91 4.41 2.85
N SER A 240 -4.81 4.35 2.07
CA SER A 240 -3.64 5.21 2.28
C SER A 240 -4.01 6.70 2.20
N GLY A 241 -4.85 7.08 1.23
CA GLY A 241 -5.36 8.43 1.10
C GLY A 241 -6.16 8.89 2.33
N LEU A 242 -7.04 8.04 2.87
CA LEU A 242 -7.80 8.34 4.09
C LEU A 242 -6.89 8.53 5.30
N GLN A 243 -5.85 7.71 5.44
CA GLN A 243 -4.88 7.82 6.53
C GLN A 243 -4.10 9.14 6.45
N ALA A 244 -3.75 9.60 5.25
CA ALA A 244 -2.97 10.83 5.03
C ALA A 244 -3.79 12.13 5.16
N LEU A 245 -5.13 12.08 5.08
CA LEU A 245 -6.00 13.27 5.11
C LEU A 245 -5.78 14.20 6.32
N PRO A 246 -5.64 13.71 7.57
CA PRO A 246 -5.43 14.58 8.72
C PRO A 246 -4.14 15.40 8.62
N ASP A 247 -3.06 14.83 8.11
CA ASP A 247 -1.77 15.49 7.97
C ASP A 247 -1.80 16.51 6.83
N GLN A 248 -2.40 16.18 5.69
CA GLN A 248 -2.64 17.13 4.59
C GLN A 248 -3.47 18.32 5.04
N GLN A 249 -4.50 18.11 5.86
CA GLN A 249 -5.31 19.18 6.39
C GLN A 249 -4.51 20.11 7.32
N ARG A 250 -3.66 19.55 8.19
CA ARG A 250 -2.75 20.35 9.07
C ARG A 250 -1.75 21.16 8.24
N GLU A 251 -1.18 20.59 7.20
CA GLU A 251 -0.27 21.27 6.29
C GLU A 251 -0.96 22.42 5.57
N MET A 252 -2.17 22.18 5.02
CA MET A 252 -2.99 23.23 4.40
C MET A 252 -3.31 24.37 5.35
N ASP A 253 -3.65 24.08 6.59
CA ASP A 253 -3.96 25.12 7.59
C ASP A 253 -2.70 25.91 7.98
N THR A 254 -1.54 25.26 8.06
CA THR A 254 -0.25 25.92 8.27
C THR A 254 0.10 26.85 7.12
N LEU A 255 -0.03 26.39 5.88
CA LEU A 255 0.21 27.21 4.67
C LEU A 255 -0.75 28.40 4.61
N ARG A 256 -2.03 28.21 4.93
CA ARG A 256 -3.02 29.32 5.02
C ARG A 256 -2.65 30.36 6.07
N GLN A 257 -2.09 29.93 7.21
CA GLN A 257 -1.60 30.87 8.23
C GLN A 257 -0.39 31.65 7.73
N GLN A 258 0.57 31.00 7.05
CA GLN A 258 1.72 31.68 6.46
C GLN A 258 1.31 32.69 5.40
N VAL A 259 0.38 32.34 4.51
CA VAL A 259 -0.16 33.26 3.50
C VAL A 259 -0.78 34.48 4.17
N ARG A 260 -1.65 34.32 5.16
CA ARG A 260 -2.26 35.43 5.90
C ARG A 260 -1.23 36.33 6.58
N ARG A 261 -0.16 35.73 7.14
CA ARG A 261 0.95 36.52 7.73
C ARG A 261 1.66 37.38 6.68
N LEU A 262 2.02 36.76 5.54
CA LEU A 262 2.69 37.48 4.45
C LEU A 262 1.81 38.56 3.83
N GLU A 263 0.52 38.32 3.67
CA GLU A 263 -0.45 39.34 3.23
C GLU A 263 -0.48 40.54 4.18
N THR A 264 -0.47 40.28 5.49
CA THR A 264 -0.44 41.33 6.51
C THR A 264 0.87 42.12 6.44
N GLU A 265 2.01 41.45 6.30
CA GLU A 265 3.31 42.12 6.12
C GLU A 265 3.33 42.98 4.86
N VAL A 266 2.87 42.46 3.73
CA VAL A 266 2.77 43.20 2.46
C VAL A 266 1.83 44.40 2.59
N ALA A 267 0.69 44.24 3.27
CA ALA A 267 -0.22 45.38 3.57
C ALA A 267 0.47 46.46 4.41
N GLY A 268 1.24 46.04 5.43
CA GLY A 268 2.05 46.93 6.25
C GLY A 268 3.09 47.70 5.44
N TYR A 269 3.84 47.02 4.56
CA TYR A 269 4.78 47.69 3.66
C TYR A 269 4.07 48.68 2.73
N ARG A 270 2.92 48.32 2.15
CA ARG A 270 2.15 49.17 1.24
C ARG A 270 1.55 50.39 1.98
N ALA A 271 1.24 50.29 3.26
CA ALA A 271 0.76 51.37 4.09
C ALA A 271 1.88 52.31 4.58
N SER A 272 3.14 51.86 4.52
CA SER A 272 4.28 52.61 5.01
C SER A 272 4.48 53.96 4.29
N THR A 273 4.96 54.96 5.00
CA THR A 273 5.25 56.30 4.45
C THR A 273 6.24 56.20 3.28
N SER A 274 7.29 55.38 3.42
CA SER A 274 8.29 55.18 2.40
C SER A 274 7.71 54.62 1.11
N TRP A 275 6.83 53.61 1.23
CA TRP A 275 6.14 53.01 0.08
C TRP A 275 5.22 54.01 -0.63
N ARG A 276 4.49 54.81 0.15
CA ARG A 276 3.59 55.87 -0.40
C ARG A 276 4.38 56.98 -1.07
N MET A 277 5.47 57.46 -0.49
CA MET A 277 6.32 58.52 -1.07
C MET A 277 7.02 58.09 -2.37
N THR A 278 7.36 56.80 -2.50
CA THR A 278 8.01 56.27 -3.70
C THR A 278 7.04 55.79 -4.75
N ALA A 279 5.71 55.93 -4.55
CA ALA A 279 4.68 55.52 -5.51
C ALA A 279 4.85 56.10 -6.93
N PRO A 280 5.17 57.42 -7.08
CA PRO A 280 5.38 58.00 -8.42
C PRO A 280 6.58 57.35 -9.14
N LEU A 281 7.67 57.06 -8.44
CA LEU A 281 8.86 56.42 -9.01
C LEU A 281 8.55 54.98 -9.48
N ARG A 282 7.77 54.21 -8.72
CA ARG A 282 7.33 52.87 -9.14
C ARG A 282 6.37 52.90 -10.31
N ALA A 283 5.52 53.92 -10.43
CA ALA A 283 4.67 54.12 -11.57
C ALA A 283 5.49 54.40 -12.83
N LEU A 284 6.50 55.27 -12.75
CA LEU A 284 7.41 55.58 -13.83
C LEU A 284 8.21 54.34 -14.26
N ALA A 285 8.75 53.55 -13.32
CA ALA A 285 9.48 52.33 -13.59
C ALA A 285 8.62 51.26 -14.30
N ARG A 286 7.34 51.15 -13.94
CA ARG A 286 6.41 50.27 -14.64
C ARG A 286 6.15 50.71 -16.07
N LEU A 287 5.96 52.01 -16.33
CA LEU A 287 5.79 52.52 -17.68
C LEU A 287 7.04 52.33 -18.54
N MET A 288 8.22 52.51 -17.99
CA MET A 288 9.48 52.24 -18.69
C MET A 288 9.70 50.77 -18.97
N GLY A 289 9.35 49.89 -18.01
CA GLY A 289 9.42 48.42 -18.18
C GLY A 289 8.46 47.91 -19.24
N SER A 290 7.22 48.41 -19.28
CA SER A 290 6.23 48.04 -20.30
C SER A 290 6.66 48.57 -21.70
N ALA A 291 7.21 49.73 -21.78
CA ALA A 291 7.74 50.30 -23.03
C ALA A 291 8.92 49.46 -23.57
N SER A 292 9.82 48.99 -22.69
CA SER A 292 10.94 48.13 -23.07
C SER A 292 10.48 46.75 -23.53
N ALA A 293 9.47 46.16 -22.92
CA ALA A 293 8.89 44.88 -23.33
C ALA A 293 8.23 44.97 -24.72
N VAL A 294 7.46 46.05 -24.97
CA VAL A 294 6.84 46.30 -26.26
C VAL A 294 7.91 46.54 -27.35
N ALA A 295 8.96 47.30 -27.03
CA ALA A 295 10.07 47.51 -27.95
C ALA A 295 10.85 46.21 -28.27
N GLY A 296 11.00 45.30 -27.29
CA GLY A 296 11.58 43.97 -27.46
C GLY A 296 10.77 43.10 -28.41
N GLU A 297 9.45 43.04 -28.18
CA GLU A 297 8.54 42.29 -29.02
C GLU A 297 8.45 42.82 -30.48
N LEU A 298 8.47 44.15 -30.65
CA LEU A 298 8.53 44.77 -31.95
C LEU A 298 9.85 44.46 -32.70
N ARG A 299 10.98 44.47 -31.96
CA ARG A 299 12.29 44.13 -32.53
C ARG A 299 12.39 42.68 -32.97
N GLU A 300 11.77 41.77 -32.22
CA GLU A 300 11.70 40.34 -32.56
C GLU A 300 10.83 40.10 -33.80
N LYS A 301 9.67 40.76 -33.89
CA LYS A 301 8.80 40.72 -35.05
C LYS A 301 9.44 41.32 -36.31
N LEU A 302 10.17 42.41 -36.19
CA LEU A 302 10.92 43.03 -37.29
C LEU A 302 12.10 42.14 -37.77
N SER A 303 12.80 41.49 -36.83
CA SER A 303 13.86 40.52 -37.13
C SER A 303 13.34 39.29 -37.86
N ALA A 304 12.19 38.78 -37.44
CA ALA A 304 11.54 37.65 -38.12
C ALA A 304 11.03 37.99 -39.51
N ALA A 305 10.59 39.24 -39.76
CA ALA A 305 10.15 39.71 -41.08
C ALA A 305 11.31 39.98 -42.03
N ALA A 306 12.54 40.19 -41.51
CA ALA A 306 13.74 40.44 -42.29
C ALA A 306 14.55 39.17 -42.65
N ALA A 307 14.08 37.99 -42.24
CA ALA A 307 14.73 36.73 -42.59
C ALA A 307 14.62 36.46 -44.12
N PRO A 308 15.72 36.13 -44.82
CA PRO A 308 15.67 35.87 -46.26
C PRO A 308 14.84 34.62 -46.55
N VAL A 309 13.91 34.75 -47.50
CA VAL A 309 13.11 33.63 -48.03
C VAL A 309 14.06 32.61 -48.66
N ALA A 310 14.13 31.43 -48.13
CA ALA A 310 14.90 30.34 -48.70
C ALA A 310 14.37 29.99 -50.11
N PRO A 311 15.25 29.80 -51.13
CA PRO A 311 14.81 29.49 -52.48
C PRO A 311 14.12 28.11 -52.51
N ALA A 312 12.97 28.08 -53.19
CA ALA A 312 12.18 26.88 -53.37
C ALA A 312 12.99 25.74 -54.01
N ALA A 313 13.03 24.60 -53.40
CA ALA A 313 13.66 23.39 -53.94
C ALA A 313 12.96 22.98 -55.24
N ARG A 314 13.73 22.83 -56.32
CA ARG A 314 13.23 22.31 -57.61
C ARG A 314 12.90 20.82 -57.47
N PRO A 315 11.80 20.32 -58.07
CA PRO A 315 11.49 18.91 -58.07
C PRO A 315 12.48 18.13 -58.93
N ILE A 316 13.08 17.09 -58.37
CA ILE A 316 13.93 16.13 -59.11
C ILE A 316 12.98 15.13 -59.77
N TYR A 317 12.86 15.23 -61.12
CA TYR A 317 12.25 14.17 -61.93
C TYR A 317 13.23 12.98 -61.99
N ARG A 318 12.81 11.84 -61.42
CA ARG A 318 13.46 10.55 -61.65
C ARG A 318 12.95 9.97 -62.96
N THR A 319 13.78 9.86 -63.97
CA THR A 319 13.51 9.05 -65.14
C THR A 319 14.05 7.66 -64.91
N ASP A 320 13.12 6.68 -64.86
CA ASP A 320 13.45 5.27 -64.95
C ASP A 320 13.97 4.92 -66.38
N ARG A 321 15.05 4.17 -66.37
CA ARG A 321 15.42 3.16 -67.39
C ARG A 321 16.16 2.04 -66.66
#